data_d124483c8174a259dc62a33b6f7e998f
#
_entry.id   d124483c8174a259dc62a33b6f7e998f
#
_cell.length_a   1.000
_cell.length_b   1.000
_cell.length_c   1.000
_cell.angle_alpha   90.00
_cell.angle_beta   90.00
_cell.angle_gamma   90.00
#
_symmetry.space_group_name_H-M   'P 1'
#
loop_
_entity.id
_entity.type
_entity.pdbx_description
1 polymer ?
#
loop_
_entity_poly.entity_id
_entity_poly.type
_entity_poly.pdbx_seq_one_letter_code
_entity_poly.pdbx_strand_id
1 'polypeptide(L)'
;MNNPQPHKPIRIILTGAQCTGKTSVMNQLPENLKEMGIREVIRNLTAQDPTIHINGQGDEWSQNRFFFEYLYLFAKYPEYISDRGLIDVVGYTKWMMERGQASQSCYEKQMWILKDWLYKHPDVFHVYFPVVFPMVDDGYRDTDEANRLAVDRCITEVIDELKECGAMKAIFTITSGPVDKRVKEIVNLAKVLATKA
;
A
#
# COMPACT_ATOMS: atom_id res chain seq x y z
N MET A 1 1.87 39.85 9.57
CA MET A 1 2.40 38.49 9.75
C MET A 1 1.44 37.57 8.99
N ASN A 2 1.83 37.07 7.82
CA ASN A 2 1.00 36.13 7.05
C ASN A 2 1.00 34.81 7.80
N ASN A 3 -0.11 34.47 8.44
CA ASN A 3 -0.32 33.15 8.99
C ASN A 3 -0.32 32.16 7.80
N PRO A 4 0.62 31.20 7.71
CA PRO A 4 0.58 30.25 6.61
C PRO A 4 -0.76 29.54 6.67
N GLN A 5 -1.47 29.51 5.55
CA GLN A 5 -2.71 28.74 5.40
C GLN A 5 -2.44 27.31 5.82
N PRO A 6 -3.35 26.68 6.58
CA PRO A 6 -3.15 25.30 7.02
C PRO A 6 -3.03 24.41 5.78
N HIS A 7 -1.87 23.83 5.62
CA HIS A 7 -1.57 22.90 4.54
C HIS A 7 -2.43 21.64 4.71
N LYS A 8 -3.15 21.23 3.65
CA LYS A 8 -3.91 19.98 3.70
C LYS A 8 -2.94 18.80 3.77
N PRO A 9 -3.10 17.87 4.74
CA PRO A 9 -2.21 16.75 4.89
C PRO A 9 -2.21 15.86 3.64
N ILE A 10 -1.03 15.46 3.17
CA ILE A 10 -0.85 14.57 2.03
C ILE A 10 -0.65 13.15 2.54
N ARG A 11 -1.48 12.22 2.08
CA ARG A 11 -1.45 10.80 2.44
C ARG A 11 -1.44 9.96 1.19
N ILE A 12 -0.35 9.23 0.96
CA ILE A 12 -0.16 8.39 -0.23
C ILE A 12 0.19 6.98 0.23
N ILE A 13 -0.50 5.97 -0.31
CA ILE A 13 -0.23 4.56 -0.06
C ILE A 13 0.12 3.89 -1.39
N LEU A 14 1.28 3.25 -1.44
CA LEU A 14 1.73 2.44 -2.57
C LEU A 14 1.25 1.01 -2.38
N THR A 15 0.46 0.50 -3.30
CA THR A 15 -0.21 -0.80 -3.26
C THR A 15 0.28 -1.69 -4.40
N GLY A 16 0.39 -2.99 -4.19
CA GLY A 16 0.75 -4.00 -5.21
C GLY A 16 1.54 -5.17 -4.66
N ALA A 17 1.65 -6.26 -5.41
CA ALA A 17 2.37 -7.47 -5.05
C ALA A 17 3.85 -7.22 -4.75
N GLN A 18 4.57 -8.24 -4.26
CA GLN A 18 6.03 -8.17 -4.08
C GLN A 18 6.73 -7.92 -5.42
N CYS A 19 7.95 -7.39 -5.37
CA CYS A 19 8.82 -7.16 -6.53
C CYS A 19 8.20 -6.32 -7.66
N THR A 20 7.26 -5.41 -7.36
CA THR A 20 6.70 -4.46 -8.33
C THR A 20 7.44 -3.11 -8.35
N GLY A 21 8.49 -2.96 -7.53
CA GLY A 21 9.37 -1.79 -7.50
C GLY A 21 8.91 -0.65 -6.60
N LYS A 22 7.93 -0.86 -5.69
CA LYS A 22 7.50 0.13 -4.69
C LYS A 22 8.66 0.60 -3.82
N THR A 23 9.38 -0.33 -3.20
CA THR A 23 10.53 -0.03 -2.34
C THR A 23 11.65 0.69 -3.10
N SER A 24 11.89 0.34 -4.37
CA SER A 24 12.87 1.04 -5.22
C SER A 24 12.49 2.50 -5.45
N VAL A 25 11.20 2.78 -5.67
CA VAL A 25 10.69 4.15 -5.77
C VAL A 25 10.81 4.86 -4.44
N MET A 26 10.39 4.24 -3.32
CA MET A 26 10.47 4.81 -1.98
C MET A 26 11.90 5.20 -1.59
N ASN A 27 12.91 4.41 -2.01
CA ASN A 27 14.32 4.69 -1.71
C ASN A 27 14.90 5.85 -2.53
N GLN A 28 14.27 6.22 -3.63
CA GLN A 28 14.69 7.31 -4.53
C GLN A 28 13.80 8.55 -4.41
N LEU A 29 12.80 8.54 -3.53
CA LEU A 29 12.00 9.73 -3.30
C LEU A 29 12.89 10.86 -2.73
N PRO A 30 12.82 12.05 -3.31
CA PRO A 30 13.68 13.15 -2.91
C PRO A 30 13.35 13.65 -1.49
N GLU A 31 14.35 14.20 -0.80
CA GLU A 31 14.16 14.81 0.54
C GLU A 31 13.13 15.94 0.53
N ASN A 32 12.91 16.58 -0.61
CA ASN A 32 11.94 17.66 -0.77
C ASN A 32 10.47 17.23 -0.60
N LEU A 33 10.17 15.93 -0.42
CA LEU A 33 8.85 15.52 0.04
C LEU A 33 8.45 16.20 1.36
N LYS A 34 9.43 16.48 2.22
CA LYS A 34 9.21 17.26 3.45
C LYS A 34 8.74 18.68 3.15
N GLU A 35 9.26 19.31 2.10
CA GLU A 35 8.84 20.65 1.65
C GLU A 35 7.41 20.65 1.11
N MET A 36 6.93 19.49 0.62
CA MET A 36 5.56 19.29 0.17
C MET A 36 4.60 18.85 1.29
N GLY A 37 5.06 18.83 2.55
CA GLY A 37 4.23 18.45 3.70
C GLY A 37 4.17 16.96 3.97
N ILE A 38 4.96 16.12 3.29
CA ILE A 38 5.07 14.68 3.60
C ILE A 38 6.28 14.49 4.53
N ARG A 39 6.02 14.30 5.82
CA ARG A 39 7.06 14.19 6.84
C ARG A 39 7.41 12.76 7.19
N GLU A 40 6.47 11.83 7.00
CA GLU A 40 6.63 10.46 7.44
C GLU A 40 6.71 9.51 6.25
N VAL A 41 7.69 8.61 6.30
CA VAL A 41 7.88 7.53 5.35
C VAL A 41 7.66 6.21 6.07
N ILE A 42 6.51 5.59 5.86
CA ILE A 42 6.17 4.30 6.44
C ILE A 42 6.75 3.20 5.55
N ARG A 43 7.79 2.53 6.05
CA ARG A 43 8.47 1.45 5.34
C ARG A 43 7.67 0.14 5.48
N ASN A 44 7.93 -0.78 4.55
CA ASN A 44 7.33 -2.11 4.59
C ASN A 44 7.61 -2.80 5.94
N LEU A 45 6.55 -3.17 6.65
CA LEU A 45 6.62 -3.76 7.99
C LEU A 45 7.15 -5.21 7.98
N THR A 46 7.02 -5.91 6.87
CA THR A 46 7.36 -7.34 6.77
C THR A 46 8.85 -7.67 6.95
N ALA A 47 9.74 -6.69 6.74
CA ALA A 47 11.20 -6.90 6.83
C ALA A 47 11.78 -6.66 8.23
N GLN A 48 10.95 -6.25 9.21
CA GLN A 48 11.46 -5.70 10.46
C GLN A 48 11.29 -6.62 11.68
N ASP A 49 10.43 -7.64 11.59
CA ASP A 49 10.16 -8.52 12.74
C ASP A 49 10.32 -10.01 12.37
N PRO A 50 11.37 -10.66 12.84
CA PRO A 50 11.62 -12.08 12.54
C PRO A 50 10.60 -13.05 13.15
N THR A 51 9.74 -12.57 14.05
CA THR A 51 8.67 -13.40 14.66
C THR A 51 7.43 -13.47 13.80
N ILE A 52 7.34 -12.65 12.75
CA ILE A 52 6.21 -12.64 11.84
C ILE A 52 6.46 -13.60 10.68
N HIS A 53 5.57 -14.55 10.51
CA HIS A 53 5.61 -15.47 9.38
C HIS A 53 5.19 -14.75 8.09
N ILE A 54 6.01 -14.85 7.06
CA ILE A 54 5.80 -14.24 5.74
C ILE A 54 5.88 -15.29 4.63
N ASN A 55 5.53 -14.92 3.43
CA ASN A 55 5.58 -15.77 2.23
C ASN A 55 4.70 -17.03 2.39
N GLY A 56 5.21 -18.18 1.96
CA GLY A 56 4.51 -19.47 2.07
C GLY A 56 4.19 -19.93 3.49
N GLN A 57 4.83 -19.33 4.51
CA GLN A 57 4.60 -19.60 5.94
C GLN A 57 3.65 -18.56 6.59
N GLY A 58 3.16 -17.61 5.83
CA GLY A 58 2.21 -16.60 6.32
C GLY A 58 0.94 -17.23 6.87
N ASP A 59 0.39 -16.62 7.90
CA ASP A 59 -0.81 -17.06 8.60
C ASP A 59 -1.75 -15.91 8.93
N GLU A 60 -2.96 -16.23 9.37
CA GLU A 60 -3.98 -15.28 9.74
C GLU A 60 -3.51 -14.31 10.85
N TRP A 61 -2.71 -14.80 11.81
CA TRP A 61 -2.20 -13.97 12.89
C TRP A 61 -1.26 -12.88 12.36
N SER A 62 -0.33 -13.25 11.47
CA SER A 62 0.59 -12.30 10.83
C SER A 62 -0.16 -11.23 10.02
N GLN A 63 -1.20 -11.63 9.28
CA GLN A 63 -2.00 -10.69 8.50
C GLN A 63 -2.78 -9.73 9.39
N ASN A 64 -3.38 -10.21 10.48
CA ASN A 64 -4.07 -9.36 11.44
C ASN A 64 -3.10 -8.37 12.10
N ARG A 65 -1.89 -8.82 12.47
CA ARG A 65 -0.86 -7.95 13.04
C ARG A 65 -0.49 -6.83 12.07
N PHE A 66 -0.20 -7.13 10.80
CA PHE A 66 0.09 -6.10 9.80
C PHE A 66 -1.09 -5.15 9.60
N PHE A 67 -2.30 -5.68 9.55
CA PHE A 67 -3.50 -4.87 9.36
C PHE A 67 -3.67 -3.82 10.46
N PHE A 68 -3.57 -4.22 11.72
CA PHE A 68 -3.70 -3.32 12.86
C PHE A 68 -2.50 -2.38 13.01
N GLU A 69 -1.30 -2.81 12.65
CA GLU A 69 -0.12 -1.95 12.66
C GLU A 69 -0.25 -0.81 11.63
N TYR A 70 -0.71 -1.10 10.41
CA TYR A 70 -0.99 -0.04 9.43
C TYR A 70 -2.10 0.90 9.89
N LEU A 71 -3.19 0.40 10.47
CA LEU A 71 -4.24 1.26 11.03
C LEU A 71 -3.68 2.20 12.11
N TYR A 72 -2.85 1.68 13.01
CA TYR A 72 -2.18 2.47 14.04
C TYR A 72 -1.29 3.55 13.43
N LEU A 73 -0.43 3.21 12.48
CA LEU A 73 0.48 4.15 11.83
C LEU A 73 -0.28 5.24 11.06
N PHE A 74 -1.33 4.88 10.34
CA PHE A 74 -2.16 5.84 9.62
C PHE A 74 -2.97 6.77 10.54
N ALA A 75 -3.33 6.31 11.72
CA ALA A 75 -3.94 7.16 12.75
C ALA A 75 -2.91 8.06 13.46
N LYS A 76 -1.68 7.56 13.65
CA LYS A 76 -0.61 8.27 14.34
C LYS A 76 -0.06 9.45 13.52
N TYR A 77 0.10 9.27 12.20
CA TYR A 77 0.73 10.27 11.35
C TYR A 77 -0.31 11.01 10.51
N PRO A 78 -0.38 12.35 10.59
CA PRO A 78 -1.32 13.13 9.79
C PRO A 78 -0.95 13.16 8.30
N GLU A 79 0.35 13.04 7.99
CA GLU A 79 0.93 13.13 6.64
C GLU A 79 1.89 11.97 6.44
N TYR A 80 1.78 11.22 5.35
CA TYR A 80 2.69 10.10 5.09
C TYR A 80 2.71 9.66 3.62
N ILE A 81 3.82 8.98 3.27
CA ILE A 81 3.85 8.04 2.15
C ILE A 81 4.19 6.65 2.69
N SER A 82 3.42 5.65 2.30
CA SER A 82 3.55 4.29 2.81
C SER A 82 3.90 3.29 1.71
N ASP A 83 4.93 2.46 1.97
CA ASP A 83 5.22 1.26 1.17
C ASP A 83 4.31 0.12 1.66
N ARG A 84 3.16 -0.06 1.02
CA ARG A 84 2.02 -0.92 1.36
C ARG A 84 1.03 -0.28 2.32
N GLY A 85 -0.12 -0.93 2.43
CA GLY A 85 -1.19 -0.55 3.33
C GLY A 85 -2.26 -1.61 3.45
N LEU A 86 -3.44 -1.19 3.88
CA LEU A 86 -4.55 -2.10 4.22
C LEU A 86 -5.02 -2.93 3.01
N ILE A 87 -5.05 -2.35 1.81
CA ILE A 87 -5.45 -3.07 0.58
C ILE A 87 -4.49 -4.23 0.30
N ASP A 88 -3.18 -4.01 0.47
CA ASP A 88 -2.19 -5.06 0.30
C ASP A 88 -2.44 -6.20 1.30
N VAL A 89 -2.62 -5.87 2.59
CA VAL A 89 -2.85 -6.87 3.63
C VAL A 89 -4.11 -7.69 3.34
N VAL A 90 -5.22 -7.04 2.97
CA VAL A 90 -6.47 -7.74 2.62
C VAL A 90 -6.30 -8.61 1.39
N GLY A 91 -5.56 -8.15 0.37
CA GLY A 91 -5.23 -8.94 -0.82
C GLY A 91 -4.39 -10.19 -0.47
N TYR A 92 -3.39 -10.04 0.40
CA TYR A 92 -2.62 -11.19 0.90
C TYR A 92 -3.48 -12.13 1.76
N THR A 93 -4.37 -11.59 2.59
CA THR A 93 -5.31 -12.41 3.38
C THR A 93 -6.24 -13.21 2.47
N LYS A 94 -6.74 -12.61 1.39
CA LYS A 94 -7.55 -13.30 0.37
C LYS A 94 -6.77 -14.44 -0.28
N TRP A 95 -5.54 -14.19 -0.70
CA TRP A 95 -4.67 -15.21 -1.27
C TRP A 95 -4.39 -16.36 -0.30
N MET A 96 -4.15 -16.06 0.98
CA MET A 96 -3.96 -17.06 2.03
C MET A 96 -5.26 -17.85 2.32
N MET A 97 -6.41 -17.19 2.28
CA MET A 97 -7.72 -17.84 2.44
C MET A 97 -7.97 -18.88 1.32
N GLU A 98 -7.65 -18.56 0.06
CA GLU A 98 -7.76 -19.48 -1.06
C GLU A 98 -6.86 -20.73 -0.89
N ARG A 99 -5.81 -20.63 -0.10
CA ARG A 99 -4.86 -21.72 0.23
C ARG A 99 -5.17 -22.42 1.56
N GLY A 100 -6.23 -22.02 2.26
CA GLY A 100 -6.58 -22.58 3.57
C GLY A 100 -5.66 -22.12 4.72
N GLN A 101 -4.86 -21.06 4.53
CA GLN A 101 -3.94 -20.48 5.52
C GLN A 101 -4.56 -19.33 6.32
N ALA A 102 -5.69 -18.82 5.90
CA ALA A 102 -6.50 -17.85 6.62
C ALA A 102 -7.98 -18.23 6.54
N SER A 103 -8.78 -17.82 7.52
CA SER A 103 -10.22 -18.07 7.51
C SER A 103 -10.95 -17.04 6.66
N GLN A 104 -12.09 -17.45 6.06
CA GLN A 104 -13.01 -16.52 5.40
C GLN A 104 -13.46 -15.40 6.35
N SER A 105 -13.71 -15.74 7.61
CA SER A 105 -14.11 -14.76 8.64
C SER A 105 -13.05 -13.68 8.86
N CYS A 106 -11.75 -14.03 8.78
CA CYS A 106 -10.66 -13.05 8.87
C CYS A 106 -10.71 -12.07 7.69
N TYR A 107 -10.80 -12.60 6.46
CA TYR A 107 -10.91 -11.78 5.26
C TYR A 107 -12.10 -10.82 5.31
N GLU A 108 -13.30 -11.35 5.63
CA GLU A 108 -14.52 -10.55 5.69
C GLU A 108 -14.44 -9.42 6.73
N LYS A 109 -13.88 -9.69 7.91
CA LYS A 109 -13.68 -8.67 8.95
C LYS A 109 -12.70 -7.59 8.52
N GLN A 110 -11.56 -7.98 7.95
CA GLN A 110 -10.58 -7.02 7.44
C GLN A 110 -11.18 -6.17 6.30
N MET A 111 -11.93 -6.79 5.38
CA MET A 111 -12.60 -6.09 4.29
C MET A 111 -13.65 -5.09 4.81
N TRP A 112 -14.43 -5.48 5.82
CA TRP A 112 -15.41 -4.59 6.43
C TRP A 112 -14.74 -3.37 7.07
N ILE A 113 -13.66 -3.57 7.84
CA ILE A 113 -12.89 -2.47 8.46
C ILE A 113 -12.24 -1.59 7.39
N LEU A 114 -11.68 -2.19 6.34
CA LEU A 114 -11.07 -1.46 5.23
C LEU A 114 -12.09 -0.55 4.52
N LYS A 115 -13.30 -1.06 4.23
CA LYS A 115 -14.39 -0.26 3.64
C LYS A 115 -14.75 0.94 4.52
N ASP A 116 -14.98 0.70 5.82
CA ASP A 116 -15.31 1.77 6.78
C ASP A 116 -14.18 2.80 6.88
N TRP A 117 -12.92 2.35 6.89
CA TRP A 117 -11.76 3.23 6.93
C TRP A 117 -11.66 4.11 5.67
N LEU A 118 -11.84 3.54 4.47
CA LEU A 118 -11.81 4.29 3.22
C LEU A 118 -12.93 5.33 3.13
N TYR A 119 -14.14 5.00 3.59
CA TYR A 119 -15.24 5.98 3.67
C TYR A 119 -14.91 7.17 4.57
N LYS A 120 -14.19 6.94 5.67
CA LYS A 120 -13.79 7.99 6.62
C LYS A 120 -12.56 8.78 6.17
N HIS A 121 -11.77 8.22 5.24
CA HIS A 121 -10.53 8.80 4.75
C HIS A 121 -10.50 8.95 3.22
N PRO A 122 -11.47 9.69 2.61
CA PRO A 122 -11.56 9.84 1.16
C PRO A 122 -10.41 10.68 0.57
N ASP A 123 -9.59 11.30 1.41
CA ASP A 123 -8.42 12.12 1.09
C ASP A 123 -7.12 11.33 1.02
N VAL A 124 -7.16 10.01 1.29
CA VAL A 124 -6.01 9.13 1.12
C VAL A 124 -5.91 8.68 -0.33
N PHE A 125 -4.71 8.85 -0.92
CA PHE A 125 -4.45 8.50 -2.31
C PHE A 125 -3.74 7.17 -2.41
N HIS A 126 -4.34 6.26 -3.16
CA HIS A 126 -3.79 4.94 -3.43
C HIS A 126 -3.12 4.93 -4.80
N VAL A 127 -1.92 4.36 -4.85
CA VAL A 127 -1.13 4.19 -6.07
C VAL A 127 -0.83 2.72 -6.27
N TYR A 128 -1.40 2.14 -7.31
CA TYR A 128 -1.21 0.73 -7.63
C TYR A 128 0.00 0.52 -8.54
N PHE A 129 0.83 -0.43 -8.16
CA PHE A 129 2.02 -0.88 -8.88
C PHE A 129 1.75 -2.28 -9.47
N PRO A 130 1.36 -2.37 -10.73
CA PRO A 130 1.10 -3.67 -11.37
C PRO A 130 2.37 -4.50 -11.53
N VAL A 131 2.20 -5.79 -11.71
CA VAL A 131 3.29 -6.72 -12.06
C VAL A 131 3.64 -6.51 -13.54
N VAL A 132 4.73 -5.78 -13.80
CA VAL A 132 5.19 -5.44 -15.17
C VAL A 132 6.65 -5.82 -15.42
N PHE A 133 7.35 -6.34 -14.42
CA PHE A 133 8.74 -6.77 -14.52
C PHE A 133 8.90 -8.22 -14.10
N PRO A 134 9.88 -8.95 -14.64
CA PRO A 134 10.27 -10.23 -14.11
C PRO A 134 10.72 -10.08 -12.65
N MET A 135 10.54 -11.14 -11.87
CA MET A 135 10.99 -11.15 -10.49
C MET A 135 12.51 -11.16 -10.42
N VAL A 136 13.05 -10.40 -9.48
CA VAL A 136 14.49 -10.43 -9.14
C VAL A 136 14.58 -11.04 -7.74
N ASP A 137 15.40 -12.08 -7.61
CA ASP A 137 15.70 -12.69 -6.32
C ASP A 137 16.47 -11.69 -5.44
N ASP A 138 15.88 -11.31 -4.31
CA ASP A 138 16.48 -10.44 -3.30
C ASP A 138 16.96 -11.23 -2.05
N GLY A 139 16.89 -12.55 -2.10
CA GLY A 139 17.29 -13.46 -1.03
C GLY A 139 16.34 -13.52 0.18
N TYR A 140 15.25 -12.75 0.17
CA TYR A 140 14.31 -12.67 1.31
C TYR A 140 12.90 -13.09 0.95
N ARG A 141 12.52 -12.99 -0.32
CA ARG A 141 11.15 -13.21 -0.79
C ARG A 141 11.05 -14.51 -1.54
N ASP A 142 9.87 -15.10 -1.46
CA ASP A 142 9.51 -16.21 -2.34
C ASP A 142 9.67 -15.76 -3.80
N THR A 143 10.49 -16.50 -4.54
CA THR A 143 10.76 -16.26 -5.97
C THR A 143 9.76 -16.96 -6.88
N ASP A 144 8.67 -17.49 -6.33
CA ASP A 144 7.60 -18.11 -7.11
C ASP A 144 6.76 -17.05 -7.84
N GLU A 145 6.95 -16.97 -9.14
CA GLU A 145 6.20 -16.05 -10.02
C GLU A 145 4.70 -16.33 -10.00
N ALA A 146 4.28 -17.61 -9.89
CA ALA A 146 2.88 -17.97 -9.83
C ALA A 146 2.23 -17.42 -8.53
N ASN A 147 2.92 -17.52 -7.41
CA ASN A 147 2.46 -16.92 -6.14
C ASN A 147 2.35 -15.39 -6.26
N ARG A 148 3.34 -14.73 -6.89
CA ARG A 148 3.31 -13.28 -7.10
C ARG A 148 2.11 -12.84 -7.93
N LEU A 149 1.85 -13.53 -9.04
CA LEU A 149 0.70 -13.24 -9.91
C LEU A 149 -0.63 -13.51 -9.21
N ALA A 150 -0.71 -14.59 -8.40
CA ALA A 150 -1.90 -14.88 -7.60
C ALA A 150 -2.17 -13.81 -6.55
N VAL A 151 -1.14 -13.31 -5.86
CA VAL A 151 -1.27 -12.18 -4.93
C VAL A 151 -1.72 -10.91 -5.66
N ASP A 152 -1.14 -10.59 -6.82
CA ASP A 152 -1.52 -9.42 -7.61
C ASP A 152 -2.98 -9.49 -8.06
N ARG A 153 -3.44 -10.66 -8.51
CA ARG A 153 -4.86 -10.93 -8.79
C ARG A 153 -5.74 -10.67 -7.57
N CYS A 154 -5.39 -11.20 -6.40
CA CYS A 154 -6.17 -10.98 -5.19
C CYS A 154 -6.22 -9.50 -4.78
N ILE A 155 -5.12 -8.77 -4.93
CA ILE A 155 -5.09 -7.32 -4.68
C ILE A 155 -6.00 -6.56 -5.65
N THR A 156 -5.96 -6.89 -6.95
CA THR A 156 -6.82 -6.26 -7.95
C THR A 156 -8.29 -6.57 -7.73
N GLU A 157 -8.65 -7.80 -7.37
CA GLU A 157 -10.01 -8.18 -7.00
C GLU A 157 -10.53 -7.40 -5.77
N VAL A 158 -9.68 -7.17 -4.74
CA VAL A 158 -10.02 -6.31 -3.60
C VAL A 158 -10.26 -4.87 -4.06
N ILE A 159 -9.39 -4.32 -4.92
CA ILE A 159 -9.55 -2.97 -5.46
C ILE A 159 -10.86 -2.84 -6.24
N ASP A 160 -11.20 -3.82 -7.05
CA ASP A 160 -12.42 -3.79 -7.86
C ASP A 160 -13.68 -3.89 -6.97
N GLU A 161 -13.69 -4.76 -5.96
CA GLU A 161 -14.77 -4.82 -4.97
C GLU A 161 -14.95 -3.48 -4.23
N LEU A 162 -13.85 -2.80 -3.87
CA LEU A 162 -13.89 -1.49 -3.20
C LEU A 162 -14.45 -0.39 -4.12
N LYS A 163 -14.18 -0.44 -5.42
CA LYS A 163 -14.76 0.47 -6.41
C LYS A 163 -16.25 0.19 -6.62
N GLU A 164 -16.61 -1.07 -6.80
CA GLU A 164 -18.01 -1.50 -7.01
C GLU A 164 -18.93 -1.12 -5.86
N CYS A 165 -18.46 -1.25 -4.61
CA CYS A 165 -19.24 -0.83 -3.45
C CYS A 165 -19.16 0.67 -3.15
N GLY A 166 -18.38 1.45 -3.91
CA GLY A 166 -18.22 2.89 -3.74
C GLY A 166 -17.32 3.33 -2.59
N ALA A 167 -16.65 2.39 -1.90
CA ALA A 167 -15.70 2.72 -0.83
C ALA A 167 -14.43 3.38 -1.37
N MET A 168 -14.07 3.11 -2.61
CA MET A 168 -12.94 3.72 -3.32
C MET A 168 -13.42 4.36 -4.63
N LYS A 169 -13.15 5.66 -4.80
CA LYS A 169 -13.53 6.38 -6.03
C LYS A 169 -12.56 6.15 -7.18
N ALA A 170 -11.27 6.15 -6.89
CA ALA A 170 -10.20 6.00 -7.87
C ALA A 170 -8.91 5.46 -7.22
N ILE A 171 -8.12 4.80 -8.02
CA ILE A 171 -6.75 4.45 -7.71
C ILE A 171 -5.86 4.90 -8.87
N PHE A 172 -4.74 5.54 -8.56
CA PHE A 172 -3.75 5.90 -9.57
C PHE A 172 -2.90 4.67 -9.90
N THR A 173 -2.82 4.29 -11.17
CA THR A 173 -1.95 3.20 -11.59
C THR A 173 -0.64 3.77 -12.10
N ILE A 174 0.49 3.37 -11.48
CA ILE A 174 1.81 3.80 -11.91
C ILE A 174 2.12 3.21 -13.29
N THR A 175 2.74 4.01 -14.16
CA THR A 175 3.09 3.50 -15.48
C THR A 175 4.33 2.59 -15.42
N SER A 176 4.47 1.70 -16.41
CA SER A 176 5.70 0.93 -16.58
C SER A 176 6.85 1.85 -16.97
N GLY A 177 8.07 1.49 -16.57
CA GLY A 177 9.26 2.26 -16.94
C GLY A 177 10.34 2.25 -15.85
N PRO A 178 11.45 2.97 -16.06
CA PRO A 178 12.54 3.04 -15.10
C PRO A 178 12.09 3.72 -13.81
N VAL A 179 12.83 3.47 -12.73
CA VAL A 179 12.49 3.93 -11.38
C VAL A 179 12.37 5.45 -11.29
N ASP A 180 13.27 6.19 -11.95
CA ASP A 180 13.27 7.66 -11.97
C ASP A 180 11.99 8.25 -12.58
N LYS A 181 11.42 7.61 -13.62
CA LYS A 181 10.14 8.01 -14.20
C LYS A 181 9.00 7.81 -13.20
N ARG A 182 8.96 6.67 -12.53
CA ARG A 182 7.95 6.36 -11.52
C ARG A 182 8.05 7.27 -10.30
N VAL A 183 9.28 7.61 -9.88
CA VAL A 183 9.52 8.64 -8.84
C VAL A 183 8.92 9.98 -9.25
N LYS A 184 9.15 10.43 -10.49
CA LYS A 184 8.58 11.68 -11.01
C LYS A 184 7.04 11.66 -11.02
N GLU A 185 6.41 10.52 -11.34
CA GLU A 185 4.95 10.37 -11.28
C GLU A 185 4.42 10.56 -9.87
N ILE A 186 5.05 9.95 -8.85
CA ILE A 186 4.68 10.11 -7.44
C ILE A 186 4.88 11.57 -6.97
N VAL A 187 6.01 12.18 -7.30
CA VAL A 187 6.28 13.58 -6.96
C VAL A 187 5.25 14.53 -7.59
N ASN A 188 4.90 14.30 -8.85
CA ASN A 188 3.87 15.11 -9.52
C ASN A 188 2.48 14.91 -8.89
N LEU A 189 2.12 13.69 -8.52
CA LEU A 189 0.90 13.41 -7.79
C LEU A 189 0.89 14.18 -6.45
N ALA A 190 1.95 14.10 -5.67
CA ALA A 190 2.05 14.82 -4.40
C ALA A 190 1.91 16.34 -4.59
N LYS A 191 2.54 16.93 -5.63
CA LYS A 191 2.38 18.37 -5.95
C LYS A 191 0.94 18.74 -6.28
N VAL A 192 0.26 17.92 -7.10
CA VAL A 192 -1.16 18.16 -7.44
C VAL A 192 -2.04 18.10 -6.19
N LEU A 193 -1.75 17.20 -5.26
CA LEU A 193 -2.48 17.08 -4.01
C LEU A 193 -2.24 18.29 -3.10
N ALA A 194 -1.01 18.79 -3.04
CA ALA A 194 -0.65 19.99 -2.27
C ALA A 194 -1.33 21.27 -2.78
N THR A 195 -1.60 21.36 -4.10
CA THR A 195 -2.21 22.57 -4.71
C THR A 195 -3.73 22.59 -4.69
N LYS A 196 -4.40 21.47 -4.45
CA LYS A 196 -5.87 21.36 -4.36
C LYS A 196 -6.41 21.61 -2.94
N ALA A 197 -5.57 22.11 -2.07
CA ALA A 197 -5.91 22.59 -0.71
C ALA A 197 -6.18 24.12 -0.71
#